data_6de6acfcd5ab99db3cfa672e5dda2809
#
_entry.id   6de6acfcd5ab99db3cfa672e5dda2809
#
_cell.length_a   1.000
_cell.length_b   1.000
_cell.length_c   1.000
_cell.angle_alpha   90.00
_cell.angle_beta   90.00
_cell.angle_gamma   90.00
#
_symmetry.space_group_name_H-M   'P 1'
#
loop_
_entity.id
_entity.type
_entity.pdbx_description
1 polymer ?
#
loop_
_entity_poly.entity_id
_entity_poly.type
_entity_poly.pdbx_seq_one_letter_code
_entity_poly.pdbx_strand_id
1 'polypeptide(L)' 'MFQAITSICNLINMECVILKDKIGLINTHKECAVRAEIMKKDFIDLYKGPVIIEKNCIKINKYKSI' A
#
# COMPACT_ATOMS: atom_id res chain seq x y z
N MET A 1 2.43 -13.22 -8.30
CA MET A 1 1.43 -12.19 -8.05
C MET A 1 1.91 -11.18 -7.04
N PHE A 2 1.36 -10.01 -7.10
CA PHE A 2 1.80 -8.91 -6.23
C PHE A 2 0.62 -8.28 -5.55
N GLN A 3 0.86 -7.66 -4.43
CA GLN A 3 -0.17 -6.91 -3.74
C GLN A 3 0.34 -5.51 -3.42
N ALA A 4 -0.46 -4.50 -3.74
CA ALA A 4 -0.12 -3.13 -3.42
C ALA A 4 -0.51 -2.84 -1.99
N ILE A 5 0.38 -2.24 -1.25
CA ILE A 5 0.11 -1.85 0.13
C ILE A 5 0.55 -0.41 0.33
N THR A 6 -0.09 0.26 1.25
CA THR A 6 0.26 1.63 1.61
C THR A 6 0.42 1.69 3.12
N SER A 7 1.53 2.26 3.56
CA SER A 7 1.81 2.41 4.97
C SER A 7 1.66 3.88 5.33
N ILE A 8 0.88 4.17 6.35
CA ILE A 8 0.67 5.55 6.80
C ILE A 8 1.12 5.63 8.25
N CYS A 9 2.10 6.49 8.51
CA CYS A 9 2.62 6.67 9.85
C CYS A 9 2.30 8.07 10.35
N ASN A 10 1.64 8.16 11.49
CA ASN A 10 1.31 9.42 12.09
C ASN A 10 2.49 9.89 12.94
N LEU A 11 3.01 11.07 12.65
CA LEU A 11 4.18 11.57 13.34
C LEU A 11 3.90 12.12 14.73
N ILE A 12 2.65 12.36 15.04
CA ILE A 12 2.31 12.88 16.36
C ILE A 12 2.32 11.78 17.41
N ASN A 13 1.64 10.69 17.14
CA ASN A 13 1.58 9.59 18.11
C ASN A 13 2.43 8.40 17.73
N MET A 14 3.18 8.50 16.64
CA MET A 14 4.12 7.46 16.20
C MET A 14 3.42 6.13 15.89
N GLU A 15 2.19 6.19 15.45
CA GLU A 15 1.46 4.99 15.08
C GLU A 15 1.42 4.84 13.57
N CYS A 16 1.55 3.62 13.10
CA CYS A 16 1.51 3.32 11.68
C CYS A 16 0.43 2.29 11.39
N VAL A 17 -0.20 2.43 10.23
CA VAL A 17 -1.17 1.44 9.78
C VAL A 17 -0.78 1.01 8.38
N ILE A 18 -1.09 -0.23 8.05
CA ILE A 18 -0.80 -0.77 6.72
C ILE A 18 -2.13 -1.11 6.07
N LEU A 19 -2.34 -0.57 4.88
CA LEU A 19 -3.58 -0.77 4.15
C LEU A 19 -3.29 -1.55 2.88
N LYS A 20 -4.09 -2.57 2.64
CA LYS A 20 -3.95 -3.40 1.44
C LYS A 20 -4.96 -2.95 0.40
N ASP A 21 -4.58 -3.13 -0.87
CA ASP A 21 -5.45 -2.77 -1.98
C ASP A 21 -6.67 -3.68 -1.99
N LYS A 22 -7.86 -3.09 -2.12
CA LYS A 22 -9.08 -3.86 -2.17
C LYS A 22 -9.18 -4.73 -3.38
N ILE A 23 -8.52 -4.38 -4.47
CA ILE A 23 -8.55 -5.17 -5.68
C ILE A 23 -7.90 -6.52 -5.46
N GLY A 24 -6.99 -6.62 -4.52
CA GLY A 24 -6.36 -7.89 -4.23
C GLY A 24 -5.09 -8.09 -5.01
N LEU A 25 -4.89 -9.30 -5.51
CA LEU A 25 -3.62 -9.64 -6.15
C LEU A 25 -3.55 -9.13 -7.58
N ILE A 26 -2.37 -8.69 -7.95
CA ILE A 26 -2.11 -8.11 -9.27
C ILE A 26 -1.04 -8.95 -9.94
N ASN A 27 -1.22 -9.20 -11.23
CA ASN A 27 -0.34 -10.11 -11.95
C ASN A 27 1.08 -9.60 -12.19
N THR A 28 1.27 -8.33 -12.42
CA THR A 28 2.58 -7.80 -12.76
C THR A 28 3.02 -6.77 -11.75
N HIS A 29 4.33 -6.64 -11.60
CA HIS A 29 4.88 -5.65 -10.70
C HIS A 29 4.57 -4.23 -11.21
N LYS A 30 4.57 -4.05 -12.52
CA LYS A 30 4.30 -2.74 -13.10
C LYS A 30 2.90 -2.27 -12.73
N GLU A 31 1.91 -3.15 -12.84
CA GLU A 31 0.54 -2.78 -12.49
C GLU A 31 0.42 -2.54 -10.98
N CYS A 32 1.13 -3.32 -10.19
CA CYS A 32 1.13 -3.13 -8.75
C CYS A 32 1.70 -1.76 -8.39
N ALA A 33 2.78 -1.35 -9.05
CA ALA A 33 3.38 -0.05 -8.79
C ALA A 33 2.41 1.09 -9.13
N VAL A 34 1.66 0.95 -10.23
CA VAL A 34 0.68 1.95 -10.61
C VAL A 34 -0.43 2.04 -9.58
N ARG A 35 -0.94 0.88 -9.12
CA ARG A 35 -1.98 0.88 -8.09
C ARG A 35 -1.48 1.50 -6.79
N ALA A 36 -0.26 1.16 -6.40
CA ALA A 36 0.30 1.72 -5.18
C ALA A 36 0.45 3.22 -5.27
N GLU A 37 0.79 3.73 -6.45
CA GLU A 37 0.91 5.17 -6.65
C GLU A 37 -0.45 5.85 -6.53
N ILE A 38 -1.49 5.25 -7.10
CA ILE A 38 -2.83 5.79 -7.01
C ILE A 38 -3.30 5.82 -5.54
N MET A 39 -3.06 4.73 -4.82
CA MET A 39 -3.43 4.66 -3.41
C MET A 39 -2.71 5.73 -2.61
N LYS A 40 -1.43 5.94 -2.88
CA LYS A 40 -0.66 6.94 -2.16
C LYS A 40 -1.24 8.34 -2.40
N LYS A 41 -1.59 8.65 -3.65
CA LYS A 41 -2.15 9.96 -3.95
C LYS A 41 -3.49 10.17 -3.27
N ASP A 42 -4.33 9.15 -3.22
CA ASP A 42 -5.62 9.26 -2.57
C ASP A 42 -5.44 9.53 -1.08
N PHE A 43 -4.51 8.84 -0.46
CA PHE A 43 -4.30 9.03 0.98
C PHE A 43 -3.63 10.37 1.30
N ILE A 44 -2.78 10.87 0.41
CA ILE A 44 -2.21 12.19 0.60
C ILE A 44 -3.31 13.24 0.63
N ASP A 45 -4.33 13.08 -0.21
CA ASP A 45 -5.43 14.02 -0.22
C ASP A 45 -6.33 13.90 1.02
N LEU A 46 -6.47 12.68 1.55
CA LEU A 46 -7.31 12.46 2.72
C LEU A 46 -6.63 12.84 4.03
N TYR A 47 -5.36 12.55 4.15
CA TYR A 47 -4.65 12.79 5.41
C TYR A 47 -3.78 14.01 5.27
N LYS A 48 -4.31 15.16 5.67
CA LYS A 48 -3.57 16.39 5.58
C LYS A 48 -3.01 16.70 6.95
N GLY A 49 -1.89 16.27 7.25
CA GLY A 49 -1.29 16.52 8.54
C GLY A 49 0.08 15.93 8.60
N PRO A 50 0.67 15.81 9.78
CA PRO A 50 2.02 15.29 9.91
C PRO A 50 2.00 13.77 9.80
N VAL A 51 1.86 13.26 8.58
CA VAL A 51 1.88 11.83 8.30
C VAL A 51 2.88 11.55 7.21
N ILE A 52 3.46 10.37 7.25
CA ILE A 52 4.34 9.88 6.20
C ILE A 52 3.61 8.74 5.53
N ILE A 53 3.46 8.81 4.22
CA ILE A 53 2.75 7.79 3.46
C ILE A 53 3.74 7.15 2.51
N GLU A 54 3.88 5.83 2.62
CA GLU A 54 4.78 5.08 1.77
C GLU A 54 4.00 4.01 1.02
N LYS A 55 4.43 3.72 -0.19
CA LYS A 55 3.80 2.69 -1.00
C LYS A 55 4.76 1.54 -1.17
N ASN A 56 4.24 0.36 -1.37
CA ASN A 56 5.07 -0.81 -1.59
C ASN A 56 4.30 -1.87 -2.36
N CYS A 57 5.03 -2.76 -3.00
CA CYS A 57 4.46 -3.92 -3.68
C CYS A 57 5.15 -5.14 -3.16
N ILE A 58 4.39 -6.08 -2.60
CA ILE A 58 4.96 -7.30 -2.10
C ILE A 58 4.59 -8.44 -3.04
N LYS A 59 5.50 -9.38 -3.18
CA LYS A 59 5.27 -10.54 -4.01
C LYS A 59 4.57 -11.59 -3.17
N ILE A 60 3.45 -12.09 -3.66
CA ILE A 60 2.67 -13.11 -2.97
C ILE A 60 2.87 -14.44 -3.67
N ASN A 61 3.25 -15.44 -2.89
CA ASN A 61 3.40 -16.77 -3.44
C ASN A 61 2.09 -17.51 -3.26
N LYS A 62 1.43 -17.81 -4.42
CA LYS A 62 0.18 -18.40 -4.36
C LYS A 62 0.20 -19.80 -3.90
N TYR A 63 1.27 -20.50 -3.96
CA TYR A 63 1.28 -21.84 -3.58
C TYR A 63 1.51 -22.12 -2.15
N LYS A 64 1.57 -21.16 -1.36
CA LYS A 64 1.87 -21.31 -0.09
C LYS A 64 0.82 -21.92 0.57
N SER A 65 0.13 -22.18 0.70
CA SER A 65 -0.89 -22.54 1.28
C SER A 65 -0.87 -23.61 2.02
N ILE A 66 -0.76 -24.15 2.36
CA ILE A 66 -0.96 -25.07 3.05
C ILE A 66 -0.82 -25.30 3.74
#